data_ae0c1e5701ed7de8c2c0f728ec409849
#
_entry.id   ae0c1e5701ed7de8c2c0f728ec409849
#
_cell.length_a   1.000
_cell.length_b   1.000
_cell.length_c   1.000
_cell.angle_alpha   90.00
_cell.angle_beta   90.00
_cell.angle_gamma   90.00
#
_symmetry.space_group_name_H-M   'P 1'
#
loop_
_entity.id
_entity.type
_entity.pdbx_description
1 polymer ?
#
loop_
_entity_poly.entity_id
_entity_poly.type
_entity_poly.pdbx_seq_one_letter_code
_entity_poly.pdbx_strand_id
1 'polypeptide(L)'
;TFDLYGQELLEWKNIEKEIERVTSEFNFKEIRTPIFEHTELFLRGIGDTTDVVQKEMYTFEDKGGRSITLRPEWTAGVGRAYLEHSLYAEVQPTKLYYVGPCFRYEKPQAGRNRQFSQFGCELYGAADPAADAEVMALAHTLLQRLGITNVTLHINSLGCPDCRRRYNRVLTDYFESRKDKLCPTCQERLTRNPLRILDC
;
A
#
# COMPACT_ATOMS: atom_id res chain seq x y z
N THR A 1 18.51 -6.84 1.20
CA THR A 1 18.14 -8.13 1.82
C THR A 1 19.16 -8.50 2.87
N PHE A 2 18.70 -9.06 3.97
CA PHE A 2 19.53 -9.52 5.09
C PHE A 2 18.86 -10.75 5.73
N ASP A 3 19.64 -11.51 6.47
CA ASP A 3 19.14 -12.66 7.22
C ASP A 3 18.67 -12.20 8.60
N LEU A 4 17.56 -12.73 9.07
CA LEU A 4 17.06 -12.53 10.43
C LEU A 4 17.36 -13.78 11.26
N TYR A 5 18.13 -13.63 12.34
CA TYR A 5 18.44 -14.72 13.24
C TYR A 5 18.74 -14.22 14.67
N GLY A 6 18.84 -15.14 15.61
CA GLY A 6 19.19 -14.82 17.00
C GLY A 6 18.21 -13.85 17.66
N GLN A 7 18.77 -12.84 18.35
CA GLN A 7 18.01 -11.86 19.11
C GLN A 7 17.09 -11.02 18.22
N GLU A 8 17.57 -10.59 17.04
CA GLU A 8 16.81 -9.80 16.10
C GLU A 8 15.54 -10.54 15.62
N LEU A 9 15.64 -11.86 15.36
CA LEU A 9 14.48 -12.65 15.01
C LEU A 9 13.46 -12.74 16.16
N LEU A 10 13.91 -12.75 17.41
CA LEU A 10 13.01 -12.73 18.56
C LEU A 10 12.24 -11.42 18.67
N GLU A 11 12.91 -10.31 18.39
CA GLU A 11 12.27 -8.98 18.35
C GLU A 11 11.21 -8.90 17.24
N TRP A 12 11.53 -9.41 16.04
CA TRP A 12 10.56 -9.54 14.95
C TRP A 12 9.33 -10.36 15.34
N LYS A 13 9.54 -11.51 15.94
CA LYS A 13 8.43 -12.38 16.43
C LYS A 13 7.58 -11.69 17.49
N ASN A 14 8.18 -10.84 18.32
CA ASN A 14 7.42 -10.09 19.33
C ASN A 14 6.56 -9.02 18.66
N ILE A 15 7.06 -8.34 17.62
CA ILE A 15 6.28 -7.40 16.81
C ILE A 15 5.12 -8.12 16.14
N GLU A 16 5.36 -9.27 15.51
CA GLU A 16 4.31 -10.07 14.84
C GLU A 16 3.21 -10.52 15.83
N LYS A 17 3.58 -10.96 17.03
CA LYS A 17 2.62 -11.31 18.10
C LYS A 17 1.78 -10.11 18.54
N GLU A 18 2.37 -8.93 18.64
CA GLU A 18 1.62 -7.74 19.01
C GLU A 18 0.68 -7.28 17.89
N ILE A 19 1.09 -7.44 16.62
CA ILE A 19 0.21 -7.25 15.47
C ILE A 19 -0.99 -8.19 15.55
N GLU A 20 -0.78 -9.49 15.73
CA GLU A 20 -1.84 -10.50 15.85
C GLU A 20 -2.81 -10.16 17.00
N ARG A 21 -2.27 -9.75 18.14
CA ARG A 21 -3.08 -9.37 19.31
C ARG A 21 -3.95 -8.14 19.02
N VAL A 22 -3.36 -7.06 18.50
CA VAL A 22 -4.10 -5.83 18.21
C VAL A 22 -5.15 -6.07 17.13
N THR A 23 -4.80 -6.73 16.04
CA THR A 23 -5.73 -7.03 14.95
C THR A 23 -6.90 -7.90 15.41
N SER A 24 -6.66 -8.86 16.31
CA SER A 24 -7.71 -9.68 16.93
C SER A 24 -8.68 -8.84 17.77
N GLU A 25 -8.18 -7.88 18.55
CA GLU A 25 -9.02 -6.97 19.36
C GLU A 25 -9.92 -6.08 18.49
N PHE A 26 -9.48 -5.73 17.27
CA PHE A 26 -10.26 -5.00 16.27
C PHE A 26 -11.06 -5.91 15.33
N ASN A 27 -11.07 -7.24 15.61
CA ASN A 27 -11.78 -8.25 14.82
C ASN A 27 -11.33 -8.37 13.36
N PHE A 28 -10.05 -8.09 13.07
CA PHE A 28 -9.44 -8.40 11.79
C PHE A 28 -8.96 -9.86 11.76
N LYS A 29 -9.11 -10.52 10.63
CA LYS A 29 -8.66 -11.89 10.40
C LYS A 29 -7.45 -11.91 9.48
N GLU A 30 -6.49 -12.79 9.76
CA GLU A 30 -5.32 -12.93 8.92
C GLU A 30 -5.69 -13.45 7.53
N ILE A 31 -5.08 -12.85 6.50
CA ILE A 31 -5.07 -13.36 5.14
C ILE A 31 -3.63 -13.52 4.63
N ARG A 32 -3.36 -14.60 3.93
CA ARG A 32 -2.08 -14.83 3.24
C ARG A 32 -2.34 -15.04 1.76
N THR A 33 -1.83 -14.15 0.93
CA THR A 33 -1.88 -14.26 -0.52
C THR A 33 -0.54 -14.77 -1.06
N PRO A 34 -0.49 -15.28 -2.30
CA PRO A 34 0.77 -15.68 -2.94
C PRO A 34 1.80 -14.54 -2.96
N ILE A 35 3.09 -14.92 -2.90
CA ILE A 35 4.21 -13.97 -2.99
C ILE A 35 4.34 -13.38 -4.40
N PHE A 36 3.89 -14.10 -5.41
CA PHE A 36 3.90 -13.68 -6.80
C PHE A 36 2.50 -13.78 -7.41
N GLU A 37 2.22 -12.89 -8.33
CA GLU A 37 0.95 -12.77 -9.03
C GLU A 37 1.19 -12.43 -10.51
N HIS A 38 0.17 -12.52 -11.34
CA HIS A 38 0.22 -11.96 -12.68
C HIS A 38 0.50 -10.46 -12.63
N THR A 39 1.44 -10.00 -13.45
CA THR A 39 1.88 -8.59 -13.48
C THR A 39 0.71 -7.62 -13.64
N GLU A 40 -0.29 -7.99 -14.43
CA GLU A 40 -1.49 -7.18 -14.69
C GLU A 40 -2.27 -6.80 -13.43
N LEU A 41 -2.24 -7.64 -12.40
CA LEU A 41 -2.88 -7.35 -11.12
C LEU A 41 -2.32 -6.07 -10.50
N PHE A 42 -1.00 -5.94 -10.50
CA PHE A 42 -0.33 -4.77 -9.92
C PHE A 42 -0.43 -3.54 -10.82
N LEU A 43 -0.37 -3.70 -12.14
CA LEU A 43 -0.58 -2.59 -13.07
C LEU A 43 -1.95 -1.93 -12.86
N ARG A 44 -3.00 -2.73 -12.66
CA ARG A 44 -4.37 -2.22 -12.41
C ARG A 44 -4.52 -1.63 -11.01
N GLY A 45 -3.95 -2.25 -9.99
CA GLY A 45 -4.13 -1.88 -8.59
C GLY A 45 -3.32 -0.65 -8.18
N ILE A 46 -2.06 -0.59 -8.57
CA ILE A 46 -1.13 0.48 -8.18
C ILE A 46 -1.21 1.68 -9.15
N GLY A 47 -1.52 1.42 -10.41
CA GLY A 47 -1.54 2.39 -11.51
C GLY A 47 -0.20 2.46 -12.26
N ASP A 48 -0.30 2.43 -13.57
CA ASP A 48 0.81 2.35 -14.53
C ASP A 48 1.78 3.56 -14.51
N THR A 49 1.36 4.68 -13.93
CA THR A 49 2.16 5.92 -13.83
C THR A 49 2.97 6.04 -12.53
N THR A 50 2.91 5.04 -11.64
CA THR A 50 3.65 5.06 -10.38
C THR A 50 5.09 4.60 -10.56
N ASP A 51 6.03 5.16 -9.78
CA ASP A 51 7.43 4.73 -9.82
C ASP A 51 7.58 3.25 -9.44
N VAL A 52 6.75 2.73 -8.54
CA VAL A 52 6.73 1.31 -8.16
C VAL A 52 6.49 0.42 -9.38
N VAL A 53 5.48 0.74 -10.20
CA VAL A 53 5.15 -0.01 -11.40
C VAL A 53 6.21 0.16 -12.47
N GLN A 54 6.70 1.37 -12.70
CA GLN A 54 7.62 1.67 -13.81
C GLN A 54 9.06 1.21 -13.57
N LYS A 55 9.52 1.19 -12.31
CA LYS A 55 10.96 1.05 -12.01
C LYS A 55 11.30 0.04 -10.93
N GLU A 56 10.34 -0.33 -10.08
CA GLU A 56 10.64 -1.03 -8.82
C GLU A 56 10.08 -2.45 -8.73
N MET A 57 9.25 -2.89 -9.68
CA MET A 57 8.73 -4.25 -9.67
C MET A 57 9.78 -5.27 -10.13
N TYR A 58 9.84 -6.41 -9.43
CA TYR A 58 10.55 -7.60 -9.87
C TYR A 58 9.63 -8.43 -10.76
N THR A 59 9.73 -8.23 -12.05
CA THR A 59 8.90 -8.89 -13.06
C THR A 59 9.75 -9.84 -13.91
N PHE A 60 9.23 -11.02 -14.18
CA PHE A 60 9.87 -12.06 -15.01
C PHE A 60 8.82 -12.91 -15.73
N GLU A 61 9.24 -13.64 -16.75
CA GLU A 61 8.39 -14.63 -17.40
C GLU A 61 8.55 -15.99 -16.73
N ASP A 62 7.44 -16.68 -16.51
CA ASP A 62 7.46 -18.08 -16.09
C ASP A 62 7.72 -19.02 -17.29
N LYS A 63 7.87 -20.32 -17.03
CA LYS A 63 8.10 -21.33 -18.08
C LYS A 63 6.95 -21.43 -19.10
N GLY A 64 5.79 -20.90 -18.81
CA GLY A 64 4.62 -20.83 -19.71
C GLY A 64 4.52 -19.52 -20.48
N GLY A 65 5.50 -18.62 -20.37
CA GLY A 65 5.51 -17.31 -21.04
C GLY A 65 4.57 -16.28 -20.42
N ARG A 66 4.15 -16.49 -19.16
CA ARG A 66 3.28 -15.55 -18.45
C ARG A 66 4.12 -14.56 -17.69
N SER A 67 3.76 -13.28 -17.75
CA SER A 67 4.41 -12.22 -16.98
C SER A 67 3.98 -12.29 -15.51
N ILE A 68 4.94 -12.52 -14.63
CA ILE A 68 4.78 -12.71 -13.20
C ILE A 68 5.59 -11.64 -12.46
N THR A 69 5.04 -11.14 -11.37
CA THR A 69 5.68 -10.12 -10.53
C THR A 69 5.69 -10.57 -9.08
N LEU A 70 6.84 -10.43 -8.40
CA LEU A 70 6.90 -10.52 -6.94
C LEU A 70 6.12 -9.35 -6.35
N ARG A 71 5.24 -9.61 -5.40
CA ARG A 71 4.36 -8.56 -4.85
C ARG A 71 5.14 -7.37 -4.30
N PRO A 72 4.94 -6.16 -4.84
CA PRO A 72 5.53 -4.93 -4.32
C PRO A 72 4.74 -4.35 -3.14
N GLU A 73 3.51 -4.84 -2.95
CA GLU A 73 2.55 -4.51 -1.89
C GLU A 73 1.49 -5.63 -1.79
N TRP A 74 0.63 -5.57 -0.78
CA TRP A 74 -0.36 -6.63 -0.54
C TRP A 74 -1.77 -6.31 -1.01
N THR A 75 -2.16 -5.03 -1.03
CA THR A 75 -3.55 -4.58 -1.23
C THR A 75 -4.18 -5.17 -2.49
N ALA A 76 -3.44 -5.19 -3.61
CA ALA A 76 -3.94 -5.75 -4.87
C ALA A 76 -4.23 -7.25 -4.76
N GLY A 77 -3.33 -8.02 -4.14
CA GLY A 77 -3.52 -9.46 -3.91
C GLY A 77 -4.68 -9.77 -2.96
N VAL A 78 -4.84 -8.97 -1.92
CA VAL A 78 -5.97 -9.11 -0.97
C VAL A 78 -7.29 -8.74 -1.65
N GLY A 79 -7.32 -7.65 -2.44
CA GLY A 79 -8.50 -7.27 -3.23
C GLY A 79 -8.92 -8.35 -4.23
N ARG A 80 -7.94 -8.98 -4.93
CA ARG A 80 -8.21 -10.13 -5.79
C ARG A 80 -8.81 -11.29 -5.00
N ALA A 81 -8.22 -11.66 -3.87
CA ALA A 81 -8.70 -12.75 -3.04
C ALA A 81 -10.13 -12.48 -2.50
N TYR A 82 -10.42 -11.24 -2.08
CA TYR A 82 -11.75 -10.82 -1.66
C TYR A 82 -12.79 -11.06 -2.74
N LEU A 83 -12.47 -10.76 -4.01
CA LEU A 83 -13.36 -10.97 -5.14
C LEU A 83 -13.46 -12.46 -5.55
N GLU A 84 -12.36 -13.16 -5.69
CA GLU A 84 -12.32 -14.56 -6.14
C GLU A 84 -13.00 -15.52 -5.17
N HIS A 85 -12.86 -15.27 -3.86
CA HIS A 85 -13.53 -16.06 -2.84
C HIS A 85 -14.93 -15.56 -2.49
N SER A 86 -15.44 -14.56 -3.22
CA SER A 86 -16.76 -13.98 -3.01
C SER A 86 -17.01 -13.50 -1.57
N LEU A 87 -15.98 -13.01 -0.88
CA LEU A 87 -16.10 -12.55 0.50
C LEU A 87 -17.07 -11.37 0.64
N TYR A 88 -17.34 -10.65 -0.44
CA TYR A 88 -18.37 -9.61 -0.51
C TYR A 88 -19.80 -10.14 -0.31
N ALA A 89 -20.03 -11.44 -0.51
CA ALA A 89 -21.33 -12.10 -0.29
C ALA A 89 -21.52 -12.56 1.16
N GLU A 90 -20.49 -12.50 1.99
CA GLU A 90 -20.53 -12.80 3.40
C GLU A 90 -21.05 -11.59 4.21
N VAL A 91 -21.15 -11.77 5.53
CA VAL A 91 -21.52 -10.68 6.45
C VAL A 91 -20.46 -9.59 6.40
N GLN A 92 -20.89 -8.35 6.12
CA GLN A 92 -20.02 -7.19 6.04
C GLN A 92 -20.05 -6.37 7.34
N PRO A 93 -18.97 -5.61 7.69
CA PRO A 93 -17.75 -5.44 6.90
C PRO A 93 -16.79 -6.63 6.99
N THR A 94 -16.07 -6.91 5.89
CA THR A 94 -14.97 -7.85 5.90
C THR A 94 -13.68 -7.13 6.33
N LYS A 95 -13.05 -7.63 7.40
CA LYS A 95 -11.84 -7.07 8.00
C LYS A 95 -10.69 -8.06 7.88
N LEU A 96 -9.66 -7.72 7.12
CA LEU A 96 -8.51 -8.57 6.85
C LEU A 96 -7.22 -7.86 7.23
N TYR A 97 -6.26 -8.59 7.80
CA TYR A 97 -4.91 -8.09 7.98
C TYR A 97 -3.89 -9.07 7.40
N TYR A 98 -2.72 -8.56 7.12
CA TYR A 98 -1.60 -9.34 6.63
C TYR A 98 -0.29 -8.84 7.20
N VAL A 99 0.69 -9.74 7.29
CA VAL A 99 2.07 -9.42 7.60
C VAL A 99 2.99 -10.32 6.79
N GLY A 100 4.03 -9.76 6.19
CA GLY A 100 5.00 -10.57 5.46
C GLY A 100 5.79 -9.81 4.40
N PRO A 101 6.62 -10.51 3.62
CA PRO A 101 7.58 -9.91 2.71
C PRO A 101 6.93 -9.26 1.49
N CYS A 102 7.48 -8.11 1.11
CA CYS A 102 7.27 -7.41 -0.16
C CYS A 102 8.63 -7.20 -0.85
N PHE A 103 8.60 -6.92 -2.15
CA PHE A 103 9.79 -6.83 -2.98
C PHE A 103 9.75 -5.60 -3.88
N ARG A 104 10.75 -4.70 -3.74
CA ARG A 104 10.89 -3.52 -4.60
C ARG A 104 12.34 -3.31 -5.00
N TYR A 105 12.57 -3.01 -6.26
CA TYR A 105 13.90 -2.72 -6.80
C TYR A 105 14.29 -1.26 -6.51
N GLU A 106 14.30 -0.91 -5.23
CA GLU A 106 14.73 0.42 -4.79
C GLU A 106 16.25 0.56 -4.75
N LYS A 107 16.73 1.81 -4.78
CA LYS A 107 18.14 2.10 -4.46
C LYS A 107 18.36 1.74 -2.99
N PRO A 108 19.33 0.86 -2.68
CA PRO A 108 19.64 0.49 -1.31
C PRO A 108 20.08 1.73 -0.51
N GLN A 109 19.42 1.94 0.61
CA GLN A 109 19.81 2.96 1.59
C GLN A 109 19.35 2.51 2.99
N ALA A 110 19.76 3.21 4.03
CA ALA A 110 19.35 2.91 5.39
C ALA A 110 17.79 2.91 5.49
N GLY A 111 17.23 1.82 6.00
CA GLY A 111 15.79 1.64 6.14
C GLY A 111 15.03 1.26 4.85
N ARG A 112 15.69 1.16 3.68
CA ARG A 112 15.08 0.70 2.43
C ARG A 112 15.76 -0.54 1.89
N ASN A 113 15.09 -1.66 2.02
CA ASN A 113 15.54 -2.95 1.53
C ASN A 113 14.73 -3.38 0.31
N ARG A 114 15.36 -4.19 -0.56
CA ARG A 114 14.68 -4.78 -1.73
C ARG A 114 13.68 -5.87 -1.37
N GLN A 115 13.91 -6.54 -0.25
CA GLN A 115 12.92 -7.34 0.45
C GLN A 115 12.69 -6.69 1.81
N PHE A 116 11.45 -6.39 2.14
CA PHE A 116 11.05 -5.79 3.40
C PHE A 116 9.73 -6.41 3.86
N SER A 117 9.43 -6.36 5.14
CA SER A 117 8.14 -6.80 5.67
C SER A 117 7.17 -5.64 5.71
N GLN A 118 5.93 -5.93 5.36
CA GLN A 118 4.82 -5.00 5.43
C GLN A 118 3.72 -5.59 6.30
N PHE A 119 3.19 -4.81 7.20
CA PHE A 119 1.91 -5.03 7.87
C PHE A 119 0.87 -4.11 7.23
N GLY A 120 -0.34 -4.61 7.05
CA GLY A 120 -1.47 -3.81 6.59
C GLY A 120 -2.81 -4.40 6.96
N CYS A 121 -3.84 -3.55 6.89
CA CYS A 121 -5.23 -3.88 7.16
C CYS A 121 -6.10 -3.41 6.00
N GLU A 122 -7.04 -4.26 5.60
CA GLU A 122 -8.06 -3.94 4.59
C GLU A 122 -9.45 -4.09 5.21
N LEU A 123 -10.28 -3.08 5.04
CA LEU A 123 -11.65 -3.08 5.49
C LEU A 123 -12.56 -2.86 4.28
N TYR A 124 -13.38 -3.86 3.95
CA TYR A 124 -14.30 -3.84 2.81
C TYR A 124 -15.75 -3.83 3.27
N GLY A 125 -16.61 -3.24 2.46
CA GLY A 125 -18.07 -3.29 2.67
C GLY A 125 -18.60 -2.30 3.71
N ALA A 126 -17.81 -1.29 4.11
CA ALA A 126 -18.27 -0.19 4.96
C ALA A 126 -17.93 1.15 4.31
N ALA A 127 -18.92 2.03 4.18
CA ALA A 127 -18.77 3.37 3.61
C ALA A 127 -18.85 4.48 4.66
N ASP A 128 -19.04 4.13 5.93
CA ASP A 128 -19.15 5.07 7.02
C ASP A 128 -17.78 5.57 7.47
N PRO A 129 -17.61 6.87 7.79
CA PRO A 129 -16.36 7.41 8.33
C PRO A 129 -15.85 6.72 9.60
N ALA A 130 -16.73 6.03 10.34
CA ALA A 130 -16.33 5.23 11.48
C ALA A 130 -15.37 4.08 11.11
N ALA A 131 -15.48 3.55 9.88
CA ALA A 131 -14.57 2.53 9.37
C ALA A 131 -13.15 3.08 9.18
N ASP A 132 -13.00 4.29 8.66
CA ASP A 132 -11.72 4.98 8.55
C ASP A 132 -11.14 5.25 9.95
N ALA A 133 -11.97 5.74 10.88
CA ALA A 133 -11.56 5.99 12.26
C ALA A 133 -11.10 4.71 12.98
N GLU A 134 -11.74 3.58 12.74
CA GLU A 134 -11.35 2.29 13.30
C GLU A 134 -9.96 1.85 12.84
N VAL A 135 -9.66 1.95 11.54
CA VAL A 135 -8.34 1.61 10.99
C VAL A 135 -7.26 2.55 11.54
N MET A 136 -7.56 3.85 11.65
CA MET A 136 -6.64 4.81 12.28
C MET A 136 -6.40 4.48 13.75
N ALA A 137 -7.45 4.13 14.50
CA ALA A 137 -7.35 3.72 15.91
C ALA A 137 -6.52 2.44 16.07
N LEU A 138 -6.70 1.45 15.18
CA LEU A 138 -5.88 0.24 15.16
C LEU A 138 -4.40 0.58 14.97
N ALA A 139 -4.07 1.38 13.96
CA ALA A 139 -2.71 1.79 13.69
C ALA A 139 -2.07 2.53 14.88
N HIS A 140 -2.81 3.48 15.47
CA HIS A 140 -2.37 4.19 16.68
C HIS A 140 -2.13 3.25 17.86
N THR A 141 -3.07 2.34 18.12
CA THR A 141 -2.97 1.36 19.21
C THR A 141 -1.75 0.47 19.04
N LEU A 142 -1.50 -0.02 17.82
CA LEU A 142 -0.33 -0.84 17.53
C LEU A 142 0.98 -0.07 17.81
N LEU A 143 1.10 1.16 17.31
CA LEU A 143 2.29 1.98 17.53
C LEU A 143 2.53 2.23 19.04
N GLN A 144 1.49 2.55 19.80
CA GLN A 144 1.57 2.73 21.25
C GLN A 144 2.08 1.47 21.96
N ARG A 145 1.59 0.31 21.59
CA ARG A 145 1.99 -0.97 22.18
C ARG A 145 3.41 -1.40 21.82
N LEU A 146 3.87 -0.98 20.65
CA LEU A 146 5.27 -1.14 20.23
C LEU A 146 6.21 -0.09 20.86
N GLY A 147 5.70 0.77 21.76
CA GLY A 147 6.48 1.80 22.45
C GLY A 147 6.72 3.08 21.63
N ILE A 148 6.09 3.21 20.46
CA ILE A 148 6.18 4.40 19.61
C ILE A 148 5.08 5.36 20.03
N THR A 149 5.34 6.20 21.05
CA THR A 149 4.32 7.04 21.68
C THR A 149 4.28 8.48 21.16
N ASN A 150 5.37 8.96 20.57
CA ASN A 150 5.46 10.33 20.03
C ASN A 150 5.06 10.35 18.55
N VAL A 151 3.79 10.13 18.27
CA VAL A 151 3.22 10.11 16.92
C VAL A 151 2.17 11.20 16.75
N THR A 152 2.13 11.81 15.55
CA THR A 152 1.10 12.77 15.16
C THR A 152 0.34 12.21 13.97
N LEU A 153 -0.98 12.13 14.08
CA LEU A 153 -1.84 11.71 12.99
C LEU A 153 -2.20 12.92 12.12
N HIS A 154 -1.80 12.88 10.85
CA HIS A 154 -2.24 13.84 9.84
C HIS A 154 -3.31 13.20 8.97
N ILE A 155 -4.50 13.80 8.92
CA ILE A 155 -5.63 13.32 8.12
C ILE A 155 -5.81 14.22 6.92
N ASN A 156 -5.95 13.60 5.74
CA ASN A 156 -6.29 14.29 4.51
C ASN A 156 -7.36 13.50 3.74
N SER A 157 -8.07 14.18 2.85
CA SER A 157 -9.08 13.57 1.99
C SER A 157 -8.82 13.93 0.53
N LEU A 158 -8.93 12.95 -0.36
CA LEU A 158 -8.88 13.18 -1.81
C LEU A 158 -10.15 13.85 -2.33
N GLY A 159 -11.19 13.98 -1.49
CA GLY A 159 -12.49 14.53 -1.85
C GLY A 159 -13.31 13.62 -2.77
N CYS A 160 -14.54 14.03 -3.04
CA CYS A 160 -15.42 13.36 -3.99
C CYS A 160 -14.93 13.57 -5.44
N PRO A 161 -15.48 12.82 -6.44
CA PRO A 161 -15.08 12.95 -7.84
C PRO A 161 -15.18 14.40 -8.37
N ASP A 162 -16.16 15.17 -7.93
CA ASP A 162 -16.35 16.57 -8.35
C ASP A 162 -15.28 17.48 -7.76
N CYS A 163 -15.00 17.34 -6.45
CA CYS A 163 -13.92 18.06 -5.78
C CYS A 163 -12.57 17.75 -6.42
N ARG A 164 -12.34 16.48 -6.78
CA ARG A 164 -11.12 16.02 -7.43
C ARG A 164 -10.93 16.62 -8.82
N ARG A 165 -12.00 16.63 -9.64
CA ARG A 165 -11.95 17.28 -10.97
C ARG A 165 -11.62 18.77 -10.86
N ARG A 166 -12.26 19.46 -9.93
CA ARG A 166 -12.03 20.88 -9.69
C ARG A 166 -10.60 21.14 -9.22
N TYR A 167 -10.12 20.36 -8.27
CA TYR A 167 -8.76 20.47 -7.73
C TYR A 167 -7.71 20.20 -8.82
N ASN A 168 -7.87 19.12 -9.58
CA ASN A 168 -6.96 18.79 -10.68
C ASN A 168 -6.88 19.90 -11.72
N ARG A 169 -7.98 20.57 -12.06
CA ARG A 169 -7.97 21.70 -12.97
C ARG A 169 -7.12 22.85 -12.42
N VAL A 170 -7.37 23.27 -11.20
CA VAL A 170 -6.60 24.34 -10.54
C VAL A 170 -5.12 24.00 -10.47
N LEU A 171 -4.80 22.73 -10.14
CA LEU A 171 -3.44 22.26 -10.05
C LEU A 171 -2.74 22.25 -11.43
N THR A 172 -3.44 21.81 -12.46
CA THR A 172 -2.93 21.83 -13.84
C THR A 172 -2.64 23.27 -14.29
N ASP A 173 -3.58 24.18 -14.12
CA ASP A 173 -3.42 25.59 -14.50
C ASP A 173 -2.24 26.23 -13.76
N TYR A 174 -2.06 25.90 -12.48
CA TYR A 174 -0.92 26.36 -11.69
C TYR A 174 0.43 25.86 -12.23
N PHE A 175 0.52 24.60 -12.59
CA PHE A 175 1.77 24.01 -13.08
C PHE A 175 2.03 24.30 -14.56
N GLU A 176 1.01 24.47 -15.40
CA GLU A 176 1.18 24.90 -16.80
C GLU A 176 1.91 26.25 -16.88
N SER A 177 1.57 27.20 -16.01
CA SER A 177 2.26 28.48 -15.94
C SER A 177 3.71 28.41 -15.44
N ARG A 178 4.18 27.23 -15.01
CA ARG A 178 5.51 26.99 -14.44
C ARG A 178 6.19 25.76 -15.04
N LYS A 179 5.77 25.35 -16.22
CA LYS A 179 6.20 24.12 -16.88
C LYS A 179 7.71 24.06 -17.10
N ASP A 180 8.32 25.20 -17.35
CA ASP A 180 9.77 25.39 -17.48
C ASP A 180 10.57 25.05 -16.21
N LYS A 181 9.92 25.09 -15.03
CA LYS A 181 10.51 24.76 -13.73
C LYS A 181 10.33 23.30 -13.33
N LEU A 182 9.57 22.54 -14.09
CA LEU A 182 9.31 21.14 -13.81
C LEU A 182 10.40 20.25 -14.43
N CYS A 183 10.81 19.22 -13.68
CA CYS A 183 11.68 18.17 -14.23
C CYS A 183 10.93 17.37 -15.33
N PRO A 184 11.64 16.65 -16.22
CA PRO A 184 11.02 15.90 -17.32
C PRO A 184 9.89 14.97 -16.88
N THR A 185 10.08 14.25 -15.76
CA THR A 185 9.05 13.37 -15.20
C THR A 185 7.81 14.12 -14.76
N CYS A 186 7.96 15.31 -14.15
CA CYS A 186 6.83 16.13 -13.73
C CYS A 186 6.11 16.77 -14.91
N GLN A 187 6.80 17.07 -16.01
CA GLN A 187 6.15 17.53 -17.24
C GLN A 187 5.26 16.44 -17.86
N GLU A 188 5.69 15.18 -17.80
CA GLU A 188 4.85 14.05 -18.22
C GLU A 188 3.67 13.82 -17.25
N ARG A 189 3.91 13.91 -15.95
CA ARG A 189 2.86 13.81 -14.93
C ARG A 189 1.79 14.89 -15.06
N LEU A 190 2.15 16.08 -15.52
CA LEU A 190 1.22 17.18 -15.71
C LEU A 190 0.07 16.84 -16.66
N THR A 191 0.35 16.06 -17.69
CA THR A 191 -0.68 15.63 -18.66
C THR A 191 -1.46 14.38 -18.20
N ARG A 192 -0.83 13.49 -17.45
CA ARG A 192 -1.41 12.20 -17.06
C ARG A 192 -2.04 12.20 -15.67
N ASN A 193 -1.33 12.75 -14.69
CA ASN A 193 -1.77 12.79 -13.29
C ASN A 193 -1.09 13.95 -12.54
N PRO A 194 -1.65 15.17 -12.60
CA PRO A 194 -1.06 16.36 -11.99
C PRO A 194 -0.78 16.25 -10.49
N LEU A 195 -1.60 15.46 -9.76
CA LEU A 195 -1.39 15.22 -8.32
C LEU A 195 -0.02 14.61 -8.01
N ARG A 196 0.53 13.78 -8.91
CA ARG A 196 1.84 13.17 -8.75
C ARG A 196 3.01 14.14 -8.84
N ILE A 197 2.78 15.36 -9.28
CA ILE A 197 3.82 16.41 -9.27
C ILE A 197 4.16 16.82 -7.84
N LEU A 198 3.19 16.72 -6.93
CA LEU A 198 3.37 17.03 -5.51
C LEU A 198 4.28 16.04 -4.78
N ASP A 199 4.53 14.88 -5.37
CA ASP A 199 5.43 13.84 -4.84
C ASP A 199 6.89 14.00 -5.29
N CYS A 200 7.23 15.06 -6.02
CA CYS A 200 8.58 15.25 -6.58
C CYS A 200 9.56 15.81 -5.52
#